data_4634212ea6abc554d3f408668b1cb830
#
_entry.id   4634212ea6abc554d3f408668b1cb830
#
_cell.length_a   1.000
_cell.length_b   1.000
_cell.length_c   1.000
_cell.angle_alpha   90.00
_cell.angle_beta   90.00
_cell.angle_gamma   90.00
#
_symmetry.space_group_name_H-M   'P 1'
#
loop_
_entity.id
_entity.type
_entity.pdbx_description
1 polymer ?
#
loop_
_entity_poly.entity_id
_entity_poly.type
_entity_poly.pdbx_seq_one_letter_code
_entity_poly.pdbx_strand_id
1 'polypeptide(L)'
;MDDTALGWVRPGLLGGQRERGVSMLSVGELERYESTPEVLRESFVQGRMLLREVAAELLGTRPDSVVIVARCPDCGGPHGQPHVEHSTMRLSLSRCATAVVAVASRITAVGIDVEPDDVGPDRLAAIGTLTGVESVQHWTAIEAVLKADGRGLRVDPARVLISRRPPGFRAWVADSGRSYRVTQPELHPGLVVSLAKESR
;
A
#
# COMPACT_ATOMS: atom_id res chain seq x y z
N MET A 1 8.85 -20.35 -6.87
CA MET A 1 9.13 -18.91 -6.92
C MET A 1 8.10 -18.21 -6.07
N ASP A 2 8.52 -17.29 -5.26
CA ASP A 2 7.59 -16.50 -4.46
C ASP A 2 6.80 -15.57 -5.41
N ASP A 3 5.46 -15.60 -5.29
CA ASP A 3 4.58 -14.81 -6.17
C ASP A 3 4.39 -13.38 -5.65
N THR A 4 5.05 -13.04 -4.57
CA THR A 4 4.88 -11.77 -3.85
C THR A 4 6.22 -11.27 -3.35
N ALA A 5 6.53 -10.00 -3.64
CA ALA A 5 7.67 -9.27 -3.06
C ALA A 5 7.15 -8.16 -2.13
N LEU A 6 7.80 -8.01 -0.98
CA LEU A 6 7.49 -7.02 0.04
C LEU A 6 8.77 -6.25 0.38
N GLY A 7 8.68 -4.93 0.35
CA GLY A 7 9.77 -4.04 0.71
C GLY A 7 9.34 -2.98 1.71
N TRP A 8 10.30 -2.48 2.49
CA TRP A 8 10.10 -1.33 3.34
C TRP A 8 11.38 -0.50 3.47
N VAL A 9 11.22 0.80 3.70
CA VAL A 9 12.31 1.74 3.95
C VAL A 9 11.90 2.78 4.99
N ARG A 10 12.87 3.33 5.69
CA ARG A 10 12.65 4.53 6.52
C ARG A 10 12.43 5.74 5.61
N PRO A 11 11.54 6.70 5.97
CA PRO A 11 11.42 7.95 5.25
C PRO A 11 12.74 8.73 5.25
N GLY A 12 13.03 9.34 4.11
CA GLY A 12 14.24 10.11 3.87
C GLY A 12 15.00 9.61 2.64
N LEU A 13 15.43 10.54 1.81
CA LEU A 13 16.27 10.28 0.64
C LEU A 13 17.65 10.90 0.88
N LEU A 14 18.70 10.10 0.74
CA LEU A 14 20.07 10.57 0.82
C LEU A 14 20.50 11.18 -0.51
N GLY A 15 21.54 12.07 -0.48
CA GLY A 15 21.97 12.87 -1.61
C GLY A 15 21.94 12.17 -2.98
N GLY A 16 21.37 12.84 -3.98
CA GLY A 16 21.20 12.34 -5.35
C GLY A 16 20.06 11.31 -5.55
N GLN A 17 19.52 10.74 -4.50
CA GLN A 17 18.44 9.74 -4.62
C GLN A 17 17.12 10.37 -5.08
N ARG A 18 16.85 11.62 -4.66
CA ARG A 18 15.64 12.33 -5.09
C ARG A 18 15.67 12.59 -6.59
N GLU A 19 16.76 13.13 -7.12
CA GLU A 19 16.95 13.41 -8.55
C GLU A 19 16.83 12.12 -9.37
N ARG A 20 17.50 11.06 -8.92
CA ARG A 20 17.38 9.75 -9.55
C ARG A 20 15.96 9.22 -9.49
N GLY A 21 15.26 9.32 -8.36
CA GLY A 21 13.88 8.90 -8.23
C GLY A 21 12.94 9.67 -9.14
N VAL A 22 13.12 11.00 -9.24
CA VAL A 22 12.33 11.86 -10.15
C VAL A 22 12.57 11.48 -11.62
N SER A 23 13.82 11.20 -12.01
CA SER A 23 14.14 10.79 -13.40
C SER A 23 13.52 9.45 -13.81
N MET A 24 13.07 8.64 -12.87
CA MET A 24 12.39 7.36 -13.13
C MET A 24 10.86 7.50 -13.22
N LEU A 25 10.29 8.66 -12.89
CA LEU A 25 8.85 8.85 -12.89
C LEU A 25 8.27 8.79 -14.32
N SER A 26 7.17 8.08 -14.49
CA SER A 26 6.38 8.14 -15.72
C SER A 26 5.68 9.51 -15.84
N VAL A 27 5.18 9.85 -17.03
CA VAL A 27 4.50 11.14 -17.26
C VAL A 27 3.39 11.39 -16.23
N GLY A 28 2.51 10.43 -16.00
CA GLY A 28 1.43 10.58 -15.01
C GLY A 28 1.94 10.66 -13.56
N GLU A 29 3.05 9.99 -13.23
CA GLU A 29 3.67 10.13 -11.92
C GLU A 29 4.31 11.51 -11.74
N LEU A 30 4.90 12.07 -12.80
CA LEU A 30 5.49 13.41 -12.78
C LEU A 30 4.40 14.48 -12.59
N GLU A 31 3.28 14.40 -13.32
CA GLU A 31 2.11 15.26 -13.10
C GLU A 31 1.62 15.19 -11.64
N ARG A 32 1.56 13.97 -11.08
CA ARG A 32 1.19 13.79 -9.68
C ARG A 32 2.22 14.37 -8.71
N TYR A 33 3.51 14.20 -8.99
CA TYR A 33 4.61 14.78 -8.21
C TYR A 33 4.54 16.31 -8.19
N GLU A 34 4.34 16.93 -9.34
CA GLU A 34 4.24 18.39 -9.46
C GLU A 34 3.03 18.95 -8.68
N SER A 35 1.90 18.24 -8.70
CA SER A 35 0.69 18.61 -7.96
C SER A 35 0.75 18.26 -6.46
N THR A 36 1.78 17.50 -6.02
CA THR A 36 1.97 17.13 -4.61
C THR A 36 2.61 18.28 -3.84
N PRO A 37 2.10 18.63 -2.64
CA PRO A 37 2.74 19.62 -1.77
C PRO A 37 4.22 19.29 -1.54
N GLU A 38 5.09 20.30 -1.54
CA GLU A 38 6.55 20.10 -1.51
C GLU A 38 7.00 19.25 -0.32
N VAL A 39 6.41 19.43 0.85
CA VAL A 39 6.69 18.65 2.07
C VAL A 39 6.42 17.14 1.90
N LEU A 40 5.57 16.74 0.95
CA LEU A 40 5.22 15.34 0.68
C LEU A 40 5.93 14.77 -0.56
N ARG A 41 6.64 15.59 -1.35
CA ARG A 41 7.28 15.15 -2.60
C ARG A 41 8.35 14.10 -2.39
N GLU A 42 9.15 14.24 -1.35
CA GLU A 42 10.20 13.27 -1.05
C GLU A 42 9.61 11.90 -0.73
N SER A 43 8.61 11.83 0.13
CA SER A 43 7.94 10.57 0.45
C SER A 43 7.17 9.98 -0.74
N PHE A 44 6.69 10.83 -1.65
CA PHE A 44 6.10 10.38 -2.91
C PHE A 44 7.14 9.68 -3.78
N VAL A 45 8.28 10.31 -4.04
CA VAL A 45 9.37 9.75 -4.85
C VAL A 45 9.88 8.45 -4.23
N GLN A 46 10.13 8.43 -2.93
CA GLN A 46 10.59 7.24 -2.22
C GLN A 46 9.62 6.07 -2.36
N GLY A 47 8.32 6.33 -2.22
CA GLY A 47 7.30 5.30 -2.43
C GLY A 47 7.27 4.78 -3.88
N ARG A 48 7.52 5.64 -4.88
CA ARG A 48 7.59 5.24 -6.29
C ARG A 48 8.85 4.43 -6.60
N MET A 49 9.97 4.74 -5.96
CA MET A 49 11.19 3.93 -6.06
C MET A 49 10.96 2.53 -5.45
N LEU A 50 10.42 2.47 -4.24
CA LEU A 50 10.16 1.19 -3.56
C LEU A 50 9.17 0.29 -4.34
N LEU A 51 8.13 0.87 -4.94
CA LEU A 51 7.23 0.11 -5.83
C LEU A 51 7.96 -0.51 -7.02
N ARG A 52 8.92 0.23 -7.62
CA ARG A 52 9.75 -0.30 -8.70
C ARG A 52 10.67 -1.41 -8.25
N GLU A 53 11.24 -1.30 -7.05
CA GLU A 53 12.13 -2.32 -6.47
C GLU A 53 11.38 -3.65 -6.28
N VAL A 54 10.23 -3.63 -5.61
CA VAL A 54 9.45 -4.86 -5.38
C VAL A 54 8.87 -5.46 -6.67
N ALA A 55 8.51 -4.62 -7.64
CA ALA A 55 8.05 -5.10 -8.94
C ALA A 55 9.20 -5.70 -9.77
N ALA A 56 10.35 -5.05 -9.78
CA ALA A 56 11.54 -5.50 -10.50
C ALA A 56 12.08 -6.83 -9.97
N GLU A 57 12.04 -7.03 -8.65
CA GLU A 57 12.40 -8.31 -8.01
C GLU A 57 11.56 -9.47 -8.59
N LEU A 58 10.24 -9.30 -8.68
CA LEU A 58 9.39 -10.32 -9.27
C LEU A 58 9.59 -10.47 -10.78
N LEU A 59 9.82 -9.37 -11.50
CA LEU A 59 9.99 -9.40 -12.95
C LEU A 59 11.37 -9.93 -13.37
N GLY A 60 12.34 -9.97 -12.47
CA GLY A 60 13.73 -10.31 -12.80
C GLY A 60 14.39 -9.22 -13.65
N THR A 61 14.04 -7.94 -13.43
CA THR A 61 14.52 -6.80 -14.21
C THR A 61 15.10 -5.72 -13.30
N ARG A 62 15.52 -4.59 -13.88
CA ARG A 62 16.00 -3.44 -13.10
C ARG A 62 14.84 -2.52 -12.71
N PRO A 63 14.87 -1.87 -11.54
CA PRO A 63 13.83 -0.94 -11.11
C PRO A 63 13.57 0.22 -12.08
N ASP A 64 14.60 0.72 -12.77
CA ASP A 64 14.51 1.80 -13.76
C ASP A 64 13.80 1.39 -15.06
N SER A 65 13.67 0.09 -15.33
CA SER A 65 12.90 -0.43 -16.46
C SER A 65 11.42 -0.61 -16.17
N VAL A 66 10.99 -0.47 -14.90
CA VAL A 66 9.60 -0.66 -14.50
C VAL A 66 8.81 0.64 -14.67
N VAL A 67 7.83 0.63 -15.56
CA VAL A 67 6.90 1.76 -15.74
C VAL A 67 5.67 1.54 -14.86
N ILE A 68 5.41 2.49 -13.96
CA ILE A 68 4.23 2.47 -13.09
C ILE A 68 3.22 3.48 -13.60
N VAL A 69 1.97 3.04 -13.67
CA VAL A 69 0.81 3.86 -14.00
C VAL A 69 -0.24 3.79 -12.89
N ALA A 70 -0.99 4.86 -12.68
CA ALA A 70 -1.97 4.98 -11.60
C ALA A 70 -3.19 5.79 -12.06
N ARG A 71 -3.94 5.25 -13.04
CA ARG A 71 -5.11 5.92 -13.58
C ARG A 71 -6.34 5.71 -12.69
N CYS A 72 -6.97 6.80 -12.28
CA CYS A 72 -8.23 6.77 -11.55
C CYS A 72 -9.37 6.29 -12.47
N PRO A 73 -10.18 5.30 -12.08
CA PRO A 73 -11.29 4.84 -12.91
C PRO A 73 -12.43 5.86 -13.04
N ASP A 74 -12.51 6.80 -12.09
CA ASP A 74 -13.61 7.76 -12.03
C ASP A 74 -13.35 9.02 -12.87
N CYS A 75 -12.12 9.58 -12.80
CA CYS A 75 -11.77 10.84 -13.46
C CYS A 75 -10.62 10.72 -14.48
N GLY A 76 -10.00 9.55 -14.61
CA GLY A 76 -8.84 9.33 -15.47
C GLY A 76 -7.51 9.93 -14.98
N GLY A 77 -7.51 10.68 -13.88
CA GLY A 77 -6.33 11.35 -13.32
C GLY A 77 -5.29 10.39 -12.72
N PRO A 78 -4.06 10.87 -12.45
CA PRO A 78 -2.92 10.03 -12.06
C PRO A 78 -2.88 9.71 -10.55
N HIS A 79 -4.05 9.40 -9.96
CA HIS A 79 -4.19 9.09 -8.54
C HIS A 79 -4.95 7.77 -8.25
N GLY A 80 -5.03 6.89 -9.24
CA GLY A 80 -5.59 5.54 -9.07
C GLY A 80 -4.65 4.59 -8.35
N GLN A 81 -5.09 3.33 -8.25
CA GLN A 81 -4.25 2.26 -7.72
C GLN A 81 -3.04 2.05 -8.65
N PRO A 82 -1.80 2.01 -8.12
CA PRO A 82 -0.63 1.80 -8.95
C PRO A 82 -0.60 0.37 -9.50
N HIS A 83 -0.16 0.23 -10.74
CA HIS A 83 0.14 -1.05 -11.39
C HIS A 83 1.29 -0.90 -12.37
N VAL A 84 1.91 -2.01 -12.75
CA VAL A 84 2.95 -2.02 -13.79
C VAL A 84 2.28 -1.95 -15.15
N GLU A 85 2.75 -1.05 -16.00
CA GLU A 85 2.23 -0.89 -17.36
C GLU A 85 2.34 -2.20 -18.17
N HIS A 86 1.33 -2.52 -18.95
CA HIS A 86 1.23 -3.75 -19.74
C HIS A 86 1.40 -5.06 -18.94
N SER A 87 1.06 -5.04 -17.62
CA SER A 87 1.18 -6.20 -16.75
C SER A 87 -0.09 -6.40 -15.91
N THR A 88 -0.35 -7.65 -15.53
CA THR A 88 -1.40 -8.01 -14.56
C THR A 88 -0.91 -7.91 -13.11
N MET A 89 0.35 -7.55 -12.90
CA MET A 89 0.95 -7.43 -11.57
C MET A 89 0.21 -6.39 -10.73
N ARG A 90 -0.11 -6.77 -9.52
CA ARG A 90 -0.78 -5.91 -8.54
C ARG A 90 0.23 -5.27 -7.61
N LEU A 91 0.07 -3.99 -7.36
CA LEU A 91 0.93 -3.22 -6.48
C LEU A 91 0.10 -2.56 -5.38
N SER A 92 0.69 -2.43 -4.20
CA SER A 92 0.14 -1.61 -3.14
C SER A 92 1.26 -0.91 -2.36
N LEU A 93 0.94 0.27 -1.84
CA LEU A 93 1.87 1.14 -1.11
C LEU A 93 1.16 1.72 0.11
N SER A 94 1.86 1.79 1.22
CA SER A 94 1.46 2.60 2.37
C SER A 94 2.65 3.33 2.98
N ARG A 95 2.36 4.36 3.73
CA ARG A 95 3.38 5.16 4.42
C ARG A 95 2.82 5.79 5.69
N CYS A 96 3.67 5.84 6.70
CA CYS A 96 3.47 6.64 7.90
C CYS A 96 4.70 7.53 8.15
N ALA A 97 4.74 8.22 9.27
CA ALA A 97 5.86 9.10 9.60
C ALA A 97 7.22 8.40 9.68
N THR A 98 7.24 7.10 9.96
CA THR A 98 8.46 6.32 10.26
C THR A 98 8.74 5.21 9.26
N ALA A 99 7.83 4.93 8.31
CA ALA A 99 7.99 3.87 7.33
C ALA A 99 7.29 4.15 6.01
N VAL A 100 7.88 3.64 4.93
CA VAL A 100 7.23 3.43 3.62
C VAL A 100 7.28 1.94 3.33
N VAL A 101 6.15 1.33 3.01
CA VAL A 101 6.03 -0.10 2.70
C VAL A 101 5.38 -0.30 1.33
N ALA A 102 5.87 -1.26 0.57
CA ALA A 102 5.30 -1.61 -0.72
C ALA A 102 5.21 -3.12 -0.90
N VAL A 103 4.24 -3.57 -1.67
CA VAL A 103 4.08 -4.97 -2.06
C VAL A 103 3.75 -5.08 -3.53
N ALA A 104 4.30 -6.10 -4.18
CA ALA A 104 3.94 -6.56 -5.51
C ALA A 104 3.44 -8.00 -5.48
N SER A 105 2.48 -8.35 -6.34
CA SER A 105 2.02 -9.74 -6.54
C SER A 105 1.72 -10.01 -8.01
N ARG A 106 2.13 -11.20 -8.48
CA ARG A 106 1.89 -11.65 -9.86
C ARG A 106 0.48 -12.19 -10.09
N ILE A 107 -0.14 -12.75 -9.06
CA ILE A 107 -1.29 -13.66 -9.22
C ILE A 107 -2.54 -13.28 -8.45
N THR A 108 -2.42 -12.50 -7.38
CA THR A 108 -3.56 -12.13 -6.52
C THR A 108 -3.62 -10.64 -6.28
N ALA A 109 -4.83 -10.12 -6.04
CA ALA A 109 -4.98 -8.78 -5.51
C ALA A 109 -4.31 -8.68 -4.15
N VAL A 110 -3.52 -7.62 -3.95
CA VAL A 110 -2.79 -7.37 -2.71
C VAL A 110 -3.00 -5.94 -2.22
N GLY A 111 -2.96 -5.79 -0.92
CA GLY A 111 -2.98 -4.50 -0.26
C GLY A 111 -2.07 -4.52 0.96
N ILE A 112 -1.39 -3.42 1.19
CA ILE A 112 -0.52 -3.24 2.35
C ILE A 112 -0.85 -1.95 3.07
N ASP A 113 -0.82 -2.01 4.39
CA ASP A 113 -0.94 -0.81 5.23
C ASP A 113 0.07 -0.83 6.37
N VAL A 114 0.50 0.37 6.81
CA VAL A 114 1.45 0.56 7.90
C VAL A 114 1.08 1.76 8.74
N GLU A 115 1.09 1.57 10.06
CA GLU A 115 0.94 2.63 11.07
C GLU A 115 1.97 2.41 12.19
N PRO A 116 2.35 3.46 12.94
CA PRO A 116 3.03 3.28 14.20
C PRO A 116 2.17 2.45 15.17
N ASP A 117 2.78 1.66 16.02
CA ASP A 117 2.06 0.90 17.08
C ASP A 117 1.53 1.81 18.19
N ASP A 118 2.21 2.93 18.43
CA ASP A 118 1.79 4.00 19.35
C ASP A 118 1.27 5.20 18.55
N VAL A 119 -0.03 5.29 18.38
CA VAL A 119 -0.70 6.37 17.63
C VAL A 119 -1.36 7.42 18.55
N GLY A 120 -1.29 7.24 19.86
CA GLY A 120 -1.94 8.09 20.84
C GLY A 120 -3.46 7.89 20.96
N PRO A 121 -4.07 8.34 22.09
CA PRO A 121 -5.47 8.05 22.42
C PRO A 121 -6.47 8.67 21.45
N ASP A 122 -6.25 9.88 20.98
CA ASP A 122 -7.16 10.56 20.05
C ASP A 122 -7.27 9.82 18.72
N ARG A 123 -6.15 9.29 18.20
CA ARG A 123 -6.12 8.51 16.97
C ARG A 123 -6.83 7.17 17.18
N LEU A 124 -6.62 6.51 18.33
CA LEU A 124 -7.33 5.25 18.66
C LEU A 124 -8.84 5.46 18.75
N ALA A 125 -9.30 6.54 19.40
CA ALA A 125 -10.71 6.89 19.48
C ALA A 125 -11.32 7.17 18.09
N ALA A 126 -10.59 7.86 17.21
CA ALA A 126 -11.01 8.09 15.83
C ALA A 126 -11.13 6.77 15.04
N ILE A 127 -10.17 5.85 15.20
CA ILE A 127 -10.23 4.49 14.64
C ILE A 127 -11.46 3.75 15.16
N GLY A 128 -11.71 3.79 16.48
CA GLY A 128 -12.88 3.19 17.11
C GLY A 128 -14.21 3.71 16.56
N THR A 129 -14.28 5.00 16.29
CA THR A 129 -15.46 5.62 15.65
C THR A 129 -15.71 5.08 14.23
N LEU A 130 -14.66 4.83 13.46
CA LEU A 130 -14.76 4.36 12.08
C LEU A 130 -15.01 2.84 11.97
N THR A 131 -14.48 2.06 12.90
CA THR A 131 -14.43 0.60 12.79
C THR A 131 -15.19 -0.16 13.88
N GLY A 132 -15.59 0.54 14.93
CA GLY A 132 -16.15 -0.08 16.15
C GLY A 132 -15.10 -0.70 17.07
N VAL A 133 -13.80 -0.64 16.73
CA VAL A 133 -12.70 -1.26 17.50
C VAL A 133 -11.51 -0.30 17.59
N GLU A 134 -11.14 0.07 18.80
CA GLU A 134 -9.95 0.91 19.07
C GLU A 134 -8.66 0.09 18.97
N SER A 135 -8.22 -0.23 17.76
CA SER A 135 -7.04 -1.06 17.54
C SER A 135 -6.34 -0.69 16.23
N VAL A 136 -5.06 -0.35 16.31
CA VAL A 136 -4.19 -0.10 15.14
C VAL A 136 -4.06 -1.35 14.27
N GLN A 137 -3.94 -2.52 14.90
CA GLN A 137 -3.87 -3.81 14.19
C GLN A 137 -5.14 -4.08 13.37
N HIS A 138 -6.30 -3.72 13.94
CA HIS A 138 -7.58 -3.87 13.24
C HIS A 138 -7.70 -2.86 12.10
N TRP A 139 -7.33 -1.61 12.35
CA TRP A 139 -7.34 -0.54 11.36
C TRP A 139 -6.45 -0.84 10.16
N THR A 140 -5.18 -1.18 10.39
CA THR A 140 -4.25 -1.52 9.29
C THR A 140 -4.73 -2.73 8.49
N ALA A 141 -5.39 -3.70 9.14
CA ALA A 141 -5.98 -4.84 8.46
C ALA A 141 -7.14 -4.41 7.52
N ILE A 142 -8.01 -3.51 7.97
CA ILE A 142 -9.09 -2.94 7.15
C ILE A 142 -8.52 -2.18 5.95
N GLU A 143 -7.58 -1.26 6.17
CA GLU A 143 -6.95 -0.47 5.12
C GLU A 143 -6.24 -1.36 4.08
N ALA A 144 -5.51 -2.38 4.52
CA ALA A 144 -4.88 -3.34 3.63
C ALA A 144 -5.91 -4.07 2.75
N VAL A 145 -7.05 -4.47 3.33
CA VAL A 145 -8.14 -5.12 2.58
C VAL A 145 -8.76 -4.16 1.56
N LEU A 146 -9.04 -2.92 1.94
CA LEU A 146 -9.60 -1.91 1.03
C LEU A 146 -8.65 -1.59 -0.14
N LYS A 147 -7.34 -1.57 0.11
CA LYS A 147 -6.31 -1.42 -0.94
C LYS A 147 -6.26 -2.65 -1.85
N ALA A 148 -6.38 -3.87 -1.31
CA ALA A 148 -6.44 -5.09 -2.11
C ALA A 148 -7.72 -5.17 -2.95
N ASP A 149 -8.85 -4.71 -2.41
CA ASP A 149 -10.14 -4.63 -3.11
C ASP A 149 -10.10 -3.65 -4.31
N GLY A 150 -9.26 -2.63 -4.23
CA GLY A 150 -9.03 -1.66 -5.29
C GLY A 150 -10.03 -0.51 -5.32
N ARG A 151 -11.09 -0.57 -4.52
CA ARG A 151 -12.06 0.53 -4.39
C ARG A 151 -11.62 1.59 -3.37
N GLY A 152 -10.70 1.24 -2.46
CA GLY A 152 -10.21 2.14 -1.43
C GLY A 152 -11.35 2.68 -0.56
N LEU A 153 -11.24 3.94 -0.14
CA LEU A 153 -12.23 4.62 0.72
C LEU A 153 -13.59 4.90 0.05
N ARG A 154 -13.82 4.44 -1.18
CA ARG A 154 -15.18 4.38 -1.77
C ARG A 154 -16.03 3.29 -1.10
N VAL A 155 -15.39 2.40 -0.39
CA VAL A 155 -16.04 1.43 0.50
C VAL A 155 -15.91 1.94 1.92
N ASP A 156 -17.01 2.00 2.64
CA ASP A 156 -17.02 2.35 4.06
C ASP A 156 -16.18 1.30 4.84
N PRO A 157 -15.17 1.71 5.62
CA PRO A 157 -14.37 0.81 6.44
C PRO A 157 -15.20 -0.13 7.32
N ALA A 158 -16.35 0.32 7.83
CA ALA A 158 -17.27 -0.51 8.63
C ALA A 158 -17.88 -1.69 7.85
N ARG A 159 -17.77 -1.70 6.51
CA ARG A 159 -18.20 -2.83 5.65
C ARG A 159 -17.14 -3.90 5.47
N VAL A 160 -15.95 -3.73 6.02
CA VAL A 160 -14.91 -4.76 6.05
C VAL A 160 -15.10 -5.61 7.28
N LEU A 161 -15.58 -6.82 7.09
CA LEU A 161 -15.76 -7.79 8.17
C LEU A 161 -14.46 -8.55 8.39
N ILE A 162 -13.95 -8.53 9.62
CA ILE A 162 -12.70 -9.20 10.00
C ILE A 162 -12.97 -10.28 11.05
N SER A 163 -12.45 -11.47 10.83
CA SER A 163 -12.44 -12.58 11.79
C SER A 163 -11.01 -12.99 12.08
N ARG A 164 -10.64 -13.02 13.36
CA ARG A 164 -9.32 -13.48 13.79
C ARG A 164 -9.14 -14.96 13.45
N ARG A 165 -8.05 -15.26 12.74
CA ARG A 165 -7.64 -16.63 12.36
C ARG A 165 -6.13 -16.73 12.50
N PRO A 166 -5.61 -17.16 13.66
CA PRO A 166 -4.16 -17.27 13.85
C PRO A 166 -3.47 -18.02 12.72
N PRO A 167 -2.33 -17.52 12.20
CA PRO A 167 -1.55 -16.39 12.75
C PRO A 167 -1.95 -14.99 12.24
N GLY A 168 -3.15 -14.78 11.68
CA GLY A 168 -3.62 -13.50 11.16
C GLY A 168 -5.14 -13.37 11.22
N PHE A 169 -5.71 -12.83 10.12
CA PHE A 169 -7.14 -12.60 10.00
C PHE A 169 -7.67 -13.14 8.66
N ARG A 170 -8.96 -13.46 8.62
CA ARG A 170 -9.77 -13.51 7.41
C ARG A 170 -10.66 -12.29 7.34
N ALA A 171 -10.76 -11.71 6.14
CA ALA A 171 -11.59 -10.55 5.93
C ALA A 171 -12.48 -10.72 4.70
N TRP A 172 -13.62 -10.02 4.72
CA TRP A 172 -14.57 -9.93 3.61
C TRP A 172 -15.00 -8.48 3.46
N VAL A 173 -15.16 -8.06 2.24
CA VAL A 173 -15.82 -6.77 1.98
C VAL A 173 -17.28 -7.08 1.66
N ALA A 174 -18.20 -6.51 2.44
CA ALA A 174 -19.63 -6.69 2.22
C ALA A 174 -19.99 -6.34 0.76
N ASP A 175 -20.82 -7.15 0.12
CA ASP A 175 -21.29 -7.04 -1.28
C ASP A 175 -20.22 -7.23 -2.37
N SER A 176 -19.00 -7.63 -2.05
CA SER A 176 -17.99 -7.90 -3.07
C SER A 176 -17.88 -9.37 -3.46
N GLY A 177 -18.35 -10.27 -2.61
CA GLY A 177 -18.15 -11.72 -2.75
C GLY A 177 -16.69 -12.15 -2.60
N ARG A 178 -15.77 -11.22 -2.33
CA ARG A 178 -14.33 -11.48 -2.20
C ARG A 178 -13.92 -11.69 -0.75
N SER A 179 -12.98 -12.59 -0.55
CA SER A 179 -12.37 -12.83 0.76
C SER A 179 -10.86 -12.63 0.70
N TYR A 180 -10.28 -12.27 1.83
CA TYR A 180 -8.87 -11.94 1.95
C TYR A 180 -8.26 -12.65 3.14
N ARG A 181 -7.04 -13.13 2.97
CA ARG A 181 -6.17 -13.51 4.07
C ARG A 181 -5.33 -12.30 4.44
N VAL A 182 -5.35 -11.91 5.69
CA VAL A 182 -4.53 -10.80 6.22
C VAL A 182 -3.50 -11.36 7.17
N THR A 183 -2.24 -11.04 6.93
CA THR A 183 -1.11 -11.33 7.81
C THR A 183 -0.51 -10.03 8.32
N GLN A 184 0.16 -10.10 9.47
CA GLN A 184 0.87 -8.94 10.04
C GLN A 184 2.35 -9.29 10.17
N PRO A 185 3.15 -9.08 9.09
CA PRO A 185 4.58 -9.33 9.14
C PRO A 185 5.26 -8.32 10.07
N GLU A 186 6.17 -8.81 10.90
CA GLU A 186 7.01 -7.99 11.75
C GLU A 186 8.21 -7.48 10.93
N LEU A 187 8.12 -6.24 10.43
CA LEU A 187 9.18 -5.63 9.61
C LEU A 187 10.14 -4.81 10.46
N HIS A 188 9.64 -4.14 11.50
CA HIS A 188 10.42 -3.30 12.41
C HIS A 188 9.66 -3.12 13.72
N PRO A 189 10.32 -3.15 14.90
CA PRO A 189 9.70 -2.77 16.18
C PRO A 189 9.08 -1.37 16.09
N GLY A 190 7.90 -1.21 16.67
CA GLY A 190 7.17 0.06 16.66
C GLY A 190 6.32 0.30 15.41
N LEU A 191 6.19 -0.69 14.51
CA LEU A 191 5.30 -0.63 13.35
C LEU A 191 4.27 -1.76 13.38
N VAL A 192 3.04 -1.42 13.06
CA VAL A 192 1.99 -2.39 12.71
C VAL A 192 1.82 -2.40 11.20
N VAL A 193 2.17 -3.52 10.58
CA VAL A 193 2.04 -3.72 9.14
C VAL A 193 1.00 -4.81 8.88
N SER A 194 0.05 -4.54 8.01
CA SER A 194 -0.92 -5.53 7.55
C SER A 194 -0.80 -5.76 6.04
N LEU A 195 -0.72 -7.01 5.64
CA LEU A 195 -0.69 -7.47 4.25
C LEU A 195 -1.94 -8.31 3.96
N ALA A 196 -2.81 -7.80 3.11
CA ALA A 196 -3.99 -8.52 2.61
C ALA A 196 -3.70 -9.13 1.24
N LYS A 197 -4.06 -10.41 1.08
CA LYS A 197 -4.06 -11.12 -0.20
C LYS A 197 -5.44 -11.69 -0.46
N GLU A 198 -5.98 -11.49 -1.66
CA GLU A 198 -7.24 -12.10 -2.06
C GLU A 198 -7.12 -13.63 -1.99
N SER A 199 -8.12 -14.27 -1.35
CA SER A 199 -8.21 -15.74 -1.30
C SER A 199 -8.87 -16.25 -2.57
N ARG A 200 -8.28 -17.25 -3.17
CA ARG A 200 -8.87 -17.99 -4.30
C ARG A 200 -9.95 -18.94 -3.82
#